data_ccd25eb5f6bd3da533ef2d6ad980d136
#
_entry.id   ccd25eb5f6bd3da533ef2d6ad980d136
#
_cell.length_a   1.000
_cell.length_b   1.000
_cell.length_c   1.000
_cell.angle_alpha   90.00
_cell.angle_beta   90.00
_cell.angle_gamma   90.00
#
_symmetry.space_group_name_H-M   'P 1'
#
loop_
_entity.id
_entity.type
_entity.pdbx_description
1 polymer ?
#
loop_
_entity_poly.entity_id
_entity_poly.type
_entity_poly.pdbx_seq_one_letter_code
_entity_poly.pdbx_strand_id
1 'polypeptide(L)' 'MELRENILQGTIKAFNQKGLKFTMDDIAGILSISKKTIYTV' A
#
# COMPACT_ATOMS: atom_id res chain seq x y z
N MET A 1 10.40 12.83 -0.37
CA MET A 1 9.27 11.95 -0.09
C MET A 1 9.75 10.52 0.07
N GLU A 2 9.36 9.89 1.15
CA GLU A 2 9.81 8.55 1.45
C GLU A 2 8.86 7.50 0.91
N LEU A 3 9.37 6.58 0.10
CA LEU A 3 8.56 5.49 -0.41
C LEU A 3 8.02 4.63 0.72
N ARG A 4 8.84 4.39 1.71
CA ARG A 4 8.46 3.63 2.88
C ARG A 4 7.25 4.23 3.59
N GLU A 5 7.28 5.54 3.78
CA GLU A 5 6.20 6.25 4.42
C GLU A 5 4.94 6.22 3.57
N ASN A 6 5.11 6.32 2.25
CA ASN A 6 3.99 6.23 1.33
C ASN A 6 3.32 4.87 1.43
N ILE A 7 4.12 3.81 1.50
CA ILE A 7 3.59 2.46 1.63
C ILE A 7 2.84 2.32 2.95
N LEU A 8 3.39 2.88 4.01
CA LEU A 8 2.74 2.84 5.31
C LEU A 8 1.39 3.54 5.27
N GLN A 9 1.34 4.72 4.67
CA GLN A 9 0.09 5.46 4.53
C GLN A 9 -0.91 4.69 3.67
N GLY A 10 -0.43 4.06 2.61
CA GLY A 10 -1.27 3.23 1.75
C GLY A 10 -1.85 2.05 2.52
N THR A 11 -1.06 1.45 3.39
CA THR A 11 -1.51 0.34 4.22
C THR A 11 -2.64 0.79 5.16
N ILE A 12 -2.48 1.95 5.76
CA ILE A 12 -3.50 2.50 6.66
C ILE A 12 -4.79 2.75 5.89
N LYS A 13 -4.70 3.32 4.71
CA LYS A 13 -5.87 3.56 3.88
C LYS A 13 -6.54 2.26 3.47
N ALA A 14 -5.75 1.26 3.09
CA ALA A 14 -6.29 -0.03 2.71
C ALA A 14 -7.03 -0.67 3.89
N PHE A 15 -6.45 -0.58 5.06
CA PHE A 15 -7.07 -1.11 6.26
C PHE A 15 -8.40 -0.42 6.55
N ASN A 16 -8.44 0.90 6.40
CA ASN A 16 -9.67 1.66 6.64
C ASN A 16 -10.76 1.33 5.63
N GLN A 17 -10.39 0.99 4.40
CA GLN A 17 -11.35 0.67 3.37
C GLN A 17 -11.82 -0.77 3.39
N LYS A 18 -10.92 -1.69 3.66
CA LYS A 18 -11.22 -3.12 3.54
C LYS A 18 -11.04 -3.91 4.84
N GLY A 19 -10.58 -3.26 5.87
CA GLY A 19 -10.30 -3.92 7.13
C GLY A 19 -9.11 -4.86 6.98
N LEU A 20 -9.16 -6.00 7.65
CA LEU A 20 -8.07 -6.96 7.63
C LEU A 20 -7.98 -7.74 6.32
N LYS A 21 -8.91 -7.50 5.41
CA LYS A 21 -8.96 -8.25 4.14
C LYS A 21 -8.17 -7.59 3.01
N PHE A 22 -7.51 -6.48 3.28
CA PHE A 22 -6.72 -5.81 2.23
C PHE A 22 -5.53 -6.68 1.83
N THR A 23 -5.08 -6.49 0.59
CA THR A 23 -3.95 -7.22 0.05
C THR A 23 -2.89 -6.24 -0.45
N MET A 24 -1.74 -6.79 -0.85
CA MET A 24 -0.69 -5.95 -1.44
C MET A 24 -1.18 -5.25 -2.72
N ASP A 25 -2.05 -5.93 -3.47
CA ASP A 25 -2.64 -5.32 -4.65
C ASP A 25 -3.45 -4.08 -4.30
N ASP A 26 -4.13 -4.13 -3.18
CA ASP A 26 -4.93 -2.98 -2.72
C ASP A 26 -4.01 -1.80 -2.39
N ILE A 27 -2.92 -2.06 -1.71
CA ILE A 27 -1.97 -1.01 -1.36
C ILE A 27 -1.36 -0.42 -2.63
N ALA A 28 -0.97 -1.27 -3.57
CA ALA A 28 -0.39 -0.81 -4.82
C ALA A 28 -1.37 0.04 -5.61
N GLY A 29 -2.64 -0.34 -5.61
CA GLY A 29 -3.67 0.43 -6.28
C GLY A 29 -3.87 1.81 -5.65
N ILE A 30 -3.89 1.86 -4.34
CA ILE A 30 -4.06 3.12 -3.61
C ILE A 30 -2.91 4.08 -3.90
N LEU A 31 -1.69 3.55 -3.96
CA LEU A 31 -0.51 4.36 -4.20
C LEU A 31 -0.20 4.56 -5.67
N SER A 32 -0.91 3.86 -6.54
CA SER A 32 -0.68 3.90 -8.00
C SER A 32 0.74 3.48 -8.36
N ILE A 33 1.24 2.47 -7.69
CA ILE A 33 2.56 1.91 -7.95
C ILE A 33 2.44 0.41 -8.21
N SER A 34 3.51 -0.19 -8.73
CA SER A 34 3.49 -1.62 -8.96
C SER A 34 3.73 -2.37 -7.65
N LYS A 35 3.20 -3.58 -7.58
CA LYS A 35 3.39 -4.42 -6.42
C LYS A 35 4.88 -4.72 -6.19
N LYS A 36 5.63 -4.82 -7.28
CA LYS A 36 7.06 -5.05 -7.21
C LYS A 36 7.77 -3.94 -6.44
N THR A 37 7.33 -2.70 -6.61
CA THR A 37 7.92 -1.57 -5.90
C THR A 37 7.77 -1.73 -4.40
N ILE A 38 6.64 -2.25 -3.96
CA ILE A 38 6.40 -2.47 -2.54
C ILE A 38 7.38 -3.50 -2.00
N TYR A 39 7.63 -4.56 -2.75
CA TYR A 39 8.50 -5.64 -2.30
C TYR A 39 9.98 -5.27 -2.27
N THR A 40 10.37 -4.19 -2.94
CA THR A 40 11.77 -3.78 -2.97
C THR A 40 12.15 -2.81 -1.86
N VAL A 41 11.22 -2.44 -1.04
CA VAL A 41 11.48 -1.49 0.06
C VAL A 41 11.92 -2.18 1.32
#